data_430609a57c2190a7bb7e1a1fe2273067
#
_entry.id   430609a57c2190a7bb7e1a1fe2273067
#
_cell.length_a   1.000
_cell.length_b   1.000
_cell.length_c   1.000
_cell.angle_alpha   90.00
_cell.angle_beta   90.00
_cell.angle_gamma   90.00
#
_symmetry.space_group_name_H-M   'P 1'
#
loop_
_entity.id
_entity.type
_entity.pdbx_description
1 polymer ?
#
loop_
_entity_poly.entity_id
_entity_poly.type
_entity_poly.pdbx_seq_one_letter_code
_entity_poly.pdbx_strand_id
1 'polypeptide(L)'
;MTEIRQEFIDQAEKIGRSCEILPGGVMELAQKLQYSHDNHKPLRIKLGMDPTRPDLHLGHTVVMRKLREFQKLGHKIVLIVGGATAMVGDPSGKSETRPALTKEQVDANAATYFEQISKVIDVTDVEVTNNADWLHKLSFTDMLKLASHVTVAQMMTRDDFAKRYSEGKPIAIHEFFYPLMQAYDSYEIDADIEFGGTDQRFNTLLGRDIQTAYGRKYPQLVMLLPLLEGTDGVVKMSKSYPEHCISLTDNANDMFGKVMSIPDTLILKYYELLTDLENDEIKKVHDDLENNACNPRDLKLRLAHIITEEYHGKDGADKAQEAFINVVSNKGIPEDIPEYKLVESQNILDLLLELKFIQSKGEGKRLIQGGGVKFEGEKVAEPTFLVEKEGVLQAGKRKFAKVVR
;
A
#
# COMPACT_ATOMS: atom_id res chain seq x y z
N MET A 1 19.43 -16.72 30.61
CA MET A 1 19.17 -15.88 29.39
C MET A 1 20.37 -14.96 29.30
N THR A 2 21.03 -14.91 28.14
CA THR A 2 22.13 -13.96 27.88
C THR A 2 21.54 -12.55 27.96
N GLU A 3 22.22 -11.63 28.64
CA GLU A 3 21.82 -10.23 28.72
C GLU A 3 21.76 -9.63 27.30
N ILE A 4 20.69 -8.91 26.97
CA ILE A 4 20.55 -8.30 25.66
C ILE A 4 21.36 -7.01 25.65
N ARG A 5 22.28 -6.87 24.70
CA ARG A 5 23.10 -5.68 24.52
C ARG A 5 22.28 -4.50 24.06
N GLN A 6 22.60 -3.31 24.56
CA GLN A 6 21.83 -2.08 24.28
C GLN A 6 21.74 -1.79 22.79
N GLU A 7 22.80 -2.03 22.03
CA GLU A 7 22.80 -1.81 20.56
C GLU A 7 21.69 -2.55 19.82
N PHE A 8 21.32 -3.78 20.27
CA PHE A 8 20.22 -4.54 19.66
C PHE A 8 18.85 -4.07 20.14
N ILE A 9 18.76 -3.52 21.34
CA ILE A 9 17.54 -2.87 21.82
C ILE A 9 17.28 -1.61 20.97
N ASP A 10 18.27 -0.75 20.78
CA ASP A 10 18.18 0.46 19.98
C ASP A 10 17.82 0.14 18.50
N GLN A 11 18.43 -0.91 17.93
CA GLN A 11 18.07 -1.39 16.59
C GLN A 11 16.62 -1.87 16.52
N ALA A 12 16.20 -2.67 17.51
CA ALA A 12 14.86 -3.21 17.57
C ALA A 12 13.80 -2.10 17.76
N GLU A 13 14.09 -1.08 18.56
CA GLU A 13 13.23 0.11 18.72
C GLU A 13 13.10 0.88 17.41
N LYS A 14 14.21 1.10 16.71
CA LYS A 14 14.20 1.79 15.41
C LYS A 14 13.38 1.03 14.37
N ILE A 15 13.67 -0.26 14.17
CA ILE A 15 12.95 -1.10 13.19
C ILE A 15 11.50 -1.32 13.61
N GLY A 16 11.27 -1.48 14.93
CA GLY A 16 9.94 -1.72 15.50
C GLY A 16 9.02 -0.50 15.49
N ARG A 17 9.51 0.69 15.12
CA ARG A 17 8.69 1.89 15.06
C ARG A 17 7.45 1.65 14.22
N SER A 18 6.28 2.01 14.76
CA SER A 18 4.96 1.83 14.15
C SER A 18 4.58 0.37 13.86
N CYS A 19 5.32 -0.62 14.41
CA CYS A 19 5.00 -2.03 14.30
C CYS A 19 4.44 -2.58 15.62
N GLU A 20 3.45 -3.43 15.52
CA GLU A 20 3.12 -4.35 16.60
C GLU A 20 3.96 -5.63 16.43
N ILE A 21 4.76 -5.98 17.43
CA ILE A 21 5.69 -7.10 17.40
C ILE A 21 5.18 -8.20 18.34
N LEU A 22 4.93 -9.39 17.81
CA LEU A 22 4.31 -10.52 18.53
C LEU A 22 5.16 -11.80 18.41
N PRO A 23 5.31 -12.56 19.51
CA PRO A 23 5.06 -12.12 20.88
C PRO A 23 6.22 -11.26 21.41
N GLY A 24 6.08 -10.69 22.59
CA GLY A 24 7.17 -10.15 23.39
C GLY A 24 7.72 -8.78 22.99
N GLY A 25 7.17 -8.17 21.93
CA GLY A 25 7.49 -6.78 21.57
C GLY A 25 8.97 -6.58 21.17
N VAL A 26 9.45 -5.36 21.38
CA VAL A 26 10.81 -4.92 21.02
C VAL A 26 11.91 -5.82 21.62
N MET A 27 11.72 -6.28 22.85
CA MET A 27 12.74 -7.11 23.54
C MET A 27 12.94 -8.47 22.86
N GLU A 28 11.88 -9.09 22.36
CA GLU A 28 11.98 -10.36 21.62
C GLU A 28 12.66 -10.16 20.25
N LEU A 29 12.37 -9.03 19.59
CA LEU A 29 13.08 -8.66 18.37
C LEU A 29 14.57 -8.42 18.63
N ALA A 30 14.92 -7.66 19.69
CA ALA A 30 16.31 -7.41 20.08
C ALA A 30 17.05 -8.73 20.35
N GLN A 31 16.39 -9.67 21.02
CA GLN A 31 16.98 -11.00 21.28
C GLN A 31 17.25 -11.78 19.98
N LYS A 32 16.32 -11.73 19.01
CA LYS A 32 16.54 -12.38 17.70
C LYS A 32 17.65 -11.70 16.90
N LEU A 33 17.74 -10.38 16.91
CA LEU A 33 18.82 -9.64 16.25
C LEU A 33 20.18 -10.00 16.86
N GLN A 34 20.28 -10.00 18.19
CA GLN A 34 21.50 -10.41 18.89
C GLN A 34 21.87 -11.87 18.59
N TYR A 35 20.89 -12.79 18.61
CA TYR A 35 21.13 -14.20 18.28
C TYR A 35 21.66 -14.35 16.84
N SER A 36 21.08 -13.64 15.89
CA SER A 36 21.54 -13.62 14.50
C SER A 36 22.99 -13.15 14.38
N HIS A 37 23.32 -12.04 15.04
CA HIS A 37 24.67 -11.47 15.05
C HIS A 37 25.68 -12.45 15.68
N ASP A 38 25.40 -12.95 16.88
CA ASP A 38 26.32 -13.78 17.64
C ASP A 38 26.59 -15.16 16.98
N ASN A 39 25.63 -15.63 16.18
CA ASN A 39 25.75 -16.89 15.45
C ASN A 39 26.12 -16.71 13.98
N HIS A 40 26.34 -15.48 13.51
CA HIS A 40 26.61 -15.16 12.10
C HIS A 40 25.57 -15.79 11.14
N LYS A 41 24.31 -15.85 11.57
CA LYS A 41 23.20 -16.42 10.80
C LYS A 41 22.18 -15.33 10.48
N PRO A 42 22.11 -14.83 9.23
CA PRO A 42 21.08 -13.87 8.84
C PRO A 42 19.67 -14.40 9.12
N LEU A 43 18.79 -13.55 9.62
CA LEU A 43 17.37 -13.86 9.77
C LEU A 43 16.70 -13.93 8.39
N ARG A 44 15.74 -14.82 8.25
CA ARG A 44 14.87 -14.95 7.08
C ARG A 44 13.58 -14.16 7.32
N ILE A 45 13.43 -13.06 6.58
CA ILE A 45 12.33 -12.11 6.74
C ILE A 45 11.31 -12.36 5.63
N LYS A 46 10.15 -12.86 5.98
CA LYS A 46 9.08 -13.25 5.07
C LYS A 46 8.12 -12.11 4.80
N LEU A 47 7.79 -11.93 3.53
CA LEU A 47 6.60 -11.23 3.08
C LEU A 47 5.89 -12.06 1.99
N GLY A 48 4.65 -12.47 2.23
CA GLY A 48 3.78 -13.09 1.22
C GLY A 48 2.98 -12.01 0.48
N MET A 49 2.85 -12.17 -0.83
CA MET A 49 2.08 -11.26 -1.69
C MET A 49 1.28 -12.06 -2.71
N ASP A 50 -0.04 -11.90 -2.69
CA ASP A 50 -0.90 -12.40 -3.75
C ASP A 50 -0.96 -11.36 -4.89
N PRO A 51 -0.47 -11.66 -6.09
CA PRO A 51 -0.47 -10.73 -7.21
C PRO A 51 -1.87 -10.58 -7.83
N THR A 52 -2.80 -10.03 -7.06
CA THR A 52 -4.21 -9.90 -7.45
C THR A 52 -4.49 -8.75 -8.43
N ARG A 53 -3.55 -7.81 -8.58
CA ARG A 53 -3.60 -6.67 -9.52
C ARG A 53 -2.19 -6.22 -9.89
N PRO A 54 -1.96 -5.66 -11.10
CA PRO A 54 -0.61 -5.40 -11.61
C PRO A 54 0.16 -4.25 -10.93
N ASP A 55 -0.51 -3.31 -10.26
CA ASP A 55 0.18 -2.15 -9.71
C ASP A 55 0.28 -2.17 -8.17
N LEU A 56 1.23 -1.47 -7.60
CA LEU A 56 1.40 -1.23 -6.17
C LEU A 56 1.04 0.24 -5.84
N HIS A 57 0.75 0.50 -4.57
CA HIS A 57 0.48 1.85 -4.05
C HIS A 57 1.23 2.07 -2.73
N LEU A 58 1.27 3.31 -2.24
CA LEU A 58 2.03 3.66 -1.03
C LEU A 58 1.69 2.78 0.19
N GLY A 59 0.46 2.26 0.31
CA GLY A 59 0.13 1.32 1.38
C GLY A 59 0.95 0.03 1.37
N HIS A 60 1.38 -0.46 0.19
CA HIS A 60 2.27 -1.62 0.11
C HIS A 60 3.71 -1.27 0.50
N THR A 61 4.14 -0.04 0.24
CA THR A 61 5.53 0.36 0.51
C THR A 61 5.81 0.49 2.00
N VAL A 62 4.78 0.65 2.83
CA VAL A 62 4.91 0.66 4.30
C VAL A 62 5.66 -0.57 4.81
N VAL A 63 5.26 -1.77 4.36
CA VAL A 63 5.95 -3.01 4.72
C VAL A 63 7.31 -3.09 4.03
N MET A 64 7.41 -2.72 2.75
CA MET A 64 8.66 -2.81 1.98
C MET A 64 9.77 -1.95 2.58
N ARG A 65 9.45 -0.78 3.14
CA ARG A 65 10.41 0.07 3.85
C ARG A 65 11.00 -0.63 5.07
N LYS A 66 10.18 -1.38 5.81
CA LYS A 66 10.67 -2.21 6.93
C LYS A 66 11.57 -3.35 6.46
N LEU A 67 11.22 -4.00 5.36
CA LEU A 67 12.10 -5.01 4.75
C LEU A 67 13.46 -4.40 4.36
N ARG A 68 13.48 -3.17 3.81
CA ARG A 68 14.72 -2.44 3.50
C ARG A 68 15.59 -2.20 4.74
N GLU A 69 14.99 -1.89 5.89
CA GLU A 69 15.74 -1.74 7.15
C GLU A 69 16.43 -3.05 7.55
N PHE A 70 15.75 -4.19 7.44
CA PHE A 70 16.36 -5.50 7.67
C PHE A 70 17.45 -5.87 6.64
N GLN A 71 17.22 -5.54 5.38
CA GLN A 71 18.20 -5.76 4.30
C GLN A 71 19.49 -4.98 4.56
N LYS A 72 19.39 -3.70 5.00
CA LYS A 72 20.56 -2.89 5.41
C LYS A 72 21.36 -3.49 6.56
N LEU A 73 20.74 -4.31 7.39
CA LEU A 73 21.41 -5.06 8.48
C LEU A 73 21.96 -6.41 8.01
N GLY A 74 21.87 -6.75 6.73
CA GLY A 74 22.39 -7.99 6.16
C GLY A 74 21.48 -9.21 6.37
N HIS A 75 20.20 -9.00 6.71
CA HIS A 75 19.23 -10.08 6.80
C HIS A 75 18.65 -10.45 5.43
N LYS A 76 18.19 -11.69 5.29
CA LYS A 76 17.69 -12.24 4.03
C LYS A 76 16.20 -11.96 3.87
N ILE A 77 15.84 -11.18 2.87
CA ILE A 77 14.44 -10.95 2.52
C ILE A 77 13.95 -12.10 1.66
N VAL A 78 12.79 -12.68 2.01
CA VAL A 78 12.12 -13.75 1.26
C VAL A 78 10.73 -13.25 0.84
N LEU A 79 10.56 -12.98 -0.44
CA LEU A 79 9.28 -12.62 -1.02
C LEU A 79 8.60 -13.88 -1.56
N ILE A 80 7.40 -14.18 -1.06
CA ILE A 80 6.61 -15.31 -1.55
C ILE A 80 5.54 -14.78 -2.49
N VAL A 81 5.60 -15.18 -3.74
CA VAL A 81 4.51 -15.00 -4.69
C VAL A 81 3.43 -16.04 -4.40
N GLY A 82 2.24 -15.59 -4.11
CA GLY A 82 1.09 -16.44 -3.81
C GLY A 82 0.50 -17.12 -5.03
N GLY A 83 1.25 -18.03 -5.68
CA GLY A 83 0.77 -18.75 -6.85
C GLY A 83 -0.40 -19.68 -6.53
N ALA A 84 -0.32 -20.43 -5.43
CA ALA A 84 -1.40 -21.31 -4.99
C ALA A 84 -2.44 -20.55 -4.14
N THR A 85 -2.01 -19.65 -3.25
CA THR A 85 -2.93 -18.90 -2.37
C THR A 85 -3.82 -17.93 -3.16
N ALA A 86 -3.34 -17.31 -4.23
CA ALA A 86 -4.14 -16.44 -5.09
C ALA A 86 -5.30 -17.18 -5.79
N MET A 87 -5.17 -18.49 -6.00
CA MET A 87 -6.26 -19.32 -6.55
C MET A 87 -7.39 -19.55 -5.54
N VAL A 88 -7.11 -19.49 -4.25
CA VAL A 88 -8.13 -19.55 -3.18
C VAL A 88 -8.66 -18.14 -2.89
N GLY A 89 -7.79 -17.15 -2.84
CA GLY A 89 -8.07 -15.76 -2.51
C GLY A 89 -8.12 -15.48 -1.02
N ASP A 90 -7.38 -14.44 -0.58
CA ASP A 90 -7.34 -14.02 0.82
C ASP A 90 -8.71 -13.51 1.29
N PRO A 91 -9.33 -14.14 2.29
CA PRO A 91 -10.60 -13.67 2.87
C PRO A 91 -10.42 -12.44 3.77
N SER A 92 -9.20 -12.08 4.18
CA SER A 92 -8.93 -11.00 5.14
C SER A 92 -9.55 -9.66 4.73
N GLY A 93 -10.33 -9.07 5.64
CA GLY A 93 -10.96 -7.76 5.45
C GLY A 93 -11.99 -7.69 4.32
N LYS A 94 -12.57 -8.82 3.90
CA LYS A 94 -13.58 -8.90 2.84
C LYS A 94 -14.94 -9.34 3.34
N SER A 95 -15.98 -8.78 2.72
CA SER A 95 -17.38 -9.15 2.99
C SER A 95 -17.90 -10.27 2.08
N GLU A 96 -17.13 -10.66 1.06
CA GLU A 96 -17.50 -11.63 0.03
C GLU A 96 -16.29 -12.45 -0.42
N THR A 97 -16.55 -13.67 -0.94
CA THR A 97 -15.52 -14.54 -1.52
C THR A 97 -14.91 -13.89 -2.77
N ARG A 98 -13.58 -13.90 -2.88
CA ARG A 98 -12.90 -13.40 -4.08
C ARG A 98 -13.02 -14.40 -5.23
N PRO A 99 -13.13 -13.91 -6.49
CA PRO A 99 -12.93 -14.75 -7.66
C PRO A 99 -11.50 -15.30 -7.66
N ALA A 100 -11.37 -16.60 -7.94
CA ALA A 100 -10.07 -17.25 -8.13
C ALA A 100 -9.39 -16.67 -9.40
N LEU A 101 -8.08 -16.44 -9.33
CA LEU A 101 -7.28 -16.03 -10.49
C LEU A 101 -6.77 -17.27 -11.24
N THR A 102 -6.56 -17.14 -12.55
CA THR A 102 -5.84 -18.15 -13.32
C THR A 102 -4.33 -18.01 -13.11
N LYS A 103 -3.58 -19.08 -13.39
CA LYS A 103 -2.11 -19.05 -13.28
C LYS A 103 -1.51 -17.95 -14.16
N GLU A 104 -2.01 -17.80 -15.40
CA GLU A 104 -1.52 -16.79 -16.35
C GLU A 104 -1.74 -15.36 -15.83
N GLN A 105 -2.86 -15.10 -15.14
CA GLN A 105 -3.14 -13.82 -14.51
C GLN A 105 -2.21 -13.56 -13.33
N VAL A 106 -1.92 -14.57 -12.51
CA VAL A 106 -0.97 -14.48 -11.40
C VAL A 106 0.42 -14.17 -11.91
N ASP A 107 0.91 -14.90 -12.93
CA ASP A 107 2.24 -14.71 -13.51
C ASP A 107 2.40 -13.31 -14.14
N ALA A 108 1.39 -12.86 -14.90
CA ALA A 108 1.40 -11.54 -15.52
C ALA A 108 1.42 -10.39 -14.49
N ASN A 109 0.63 -10.51 -13.42
CA ASN A 109 0.61 -9.52 -12.34
C ASN A 109 1.93 -9.51 -11.55
N ALA A 110 2.50 -10.69 -11.29
CA ALA A 110 3.76 -10.81 -10.55
C ALA A 110 4.93 -10.13 -11.27
N ALA A 111 4.98 -10.21 -12.59
CA ALA A 111 6.06 -9.61 -13.39
C ALA A 111 6.19 -8.09 -13.16
N THR A 112 5.06 -7.37 -13.01
CA THR A 112 5.06 -5.92 -12.77
C THR A 112 5.42 -5.55 -11.33
N TYR A 113 5.26 -6.48 -10.38
CA TYR A 113 5.54 -6.20 -8.96
C TYR A 113 7.02 -5.97 -8.71
N PHE A 114 7.89 -6.77 -9.32
CA PHE A 114 9.34 -6.66 -9.10
C PHE A 114 9.91 -5.33 -9.56
N GLU A 115 9.45 -4.80 -10.70
CA GLU A 115 9.83 -3.47 -11.16
C GLU A 115 9.42 -2.38 -10.16
N GLN A 116 8.22 -2.48 -9.60
CA GLN A 116 7.73 -1.50 -8.64
C GLN A 116 8.39 -1.66 -7.26
N ILE A 117 8.64 -2.89 -6.81
CA ILE A 117 9.32 -3.20 -5.54
C ILE A 117 10.77 -2.71 -5.57
N SER A 118 11.46 -2.80 -6.74
CA SER A 118 12.84 -2.34 -6.89
C SER A 118 13.03 -0.85 -6.63
N LYS A 119 11.96 -0.07 -6.67
CA LYS A 119 11.99 1.36 -6.28
C LYS A 119 12.15 1.56 -4.75
N VAL A 120 11.91 0.52 -3.95
CA VAL A 120 11.91 0.61 -2.49
C VAL A 120 12.99 -0.24 -1.85
N ILE A 121 13.22 -1.47 -2.34
CA ILE A 121 14.21 -2.42 -1.83
C ILE A 121 15.16 -2.85 -2.93
N ASP A 122 16.37 -3.26 -2.56
CA ASP A 122 17.31 -3.87 -3.51
C ASP A 122 16.86 -5.30 -3.82
N VAL A 123 16.30 -5.50 -5.00
CA VAL A 123 15.77 -6.82 -5.44
C VAL A 123 16.87 -7.80 -5.86
N THR A 124 18.13 -7.37 -5.98
CA THR A 124 19.25 -8.25 -6.38
C THR A 124 19.65 -9.22 -5.27
N ASP A 125 19.37 -8.86 -4.00
CA ASP A 125 19.63 -9.70 -2.83
C ASP A 125 18.33 -10.15 -2.14
N VAL A 126 17.27 -10.34 -2.90
CA VAL A 126 15.99 -10.86 -2.43
C VAL A 126 15.79 -12.28 -2.93
N GLU A 127 15.46 -13.20 -2.02
CA GLU A 127 15.00 -14.53 -2.40
C GLU A 127 13.53 -14.45 -2.80
N VAL A 128 13.25 -14.73 -4.05
CA VAL A 128 11.89 -14.77 -4.58
C VAL A 128 11.47 -16.20 -4.82
N THR A 129 10.34 -16.60 -4.27
CA THR A 129 9.82 -17.95 -4.38
C THR A 129 8.31 -17.95 -4.63
N ASN A 130 7.78 -19.05 -5.14
CA ASN A 130 6.35 -19.22 -5.41
C ASN A 130 5.80 -20.34 -4.52
N ASN A 131 4.76 -20.07 -3.75
CA ASN A 131 4.22 -21.09 -2.85
C ASN A 131 3.53 -22.26 -3.58
N ALA A 132 3.24 -22.15 -4.86
CA ALA A 132 2.80 -23.27 -5.68
C ALA A 132 3.86 -24.39 -5.74
N ASP A 133 5.16 -24.07 -5.59
CA ASP A 133 6.25 -25.03 -5.68
C ASP A 133 6.23 -26.08 -4.58
N TRP A 134 5.68 -25.78 -3.42
CA TRP A 134 5.50 -26.72 -2.30
C TRP A 134 4.04 -27.06 -2.04
N LEU A 135 3.10 -26.12 -2.12
CA LEU A 135 1.70 -26.37 -1.80
C LEU A 135 1.05 -27.38 -2.77
N HIS A 136 1.42 -27.35 -4.05
CA HIS A 136 0.93 -28.33 -5.03
C HIS A 136 1.51 -29.73 -4.85
N LYS A 137 2.59 -29.89 -4.07
CA LYS A 137 3.19 -31.19 -3.76
C LYS A 137 2.57 -31.86 -2.54
N LEU A 138 1.81 -31.10 -1.73
CA LEU A 138 1.14 -31.64 -0.57
C LEU A 138 0.05 -32.63 -1.02
N SER A 139 0.13 -33.85 -0.49
CA SER A 139 -0.93 -34.84 -0.69
C SER A 139 -2.18 -34.46 0.11
N PHE A 140 -3.30 -35.08 -0.21
CA PHE A 140 -4.53 -34.90 0.58
C PHE A 140 -4.31 -35.24 2.05
N THR A 141 -3.50 -36.27 2.35
CA THR A 141 -3.13 -36.65 3.72
C THR A 141 -2.35 -35.56 4.42
N ASP A 142 -1.41 -34.89 3.73
CA ASP A 142 -0.64 -33.79 4.29
C ASP A 142 -1.55 -32.59 4.60
N MET A 143 -2.51 -32.31 3.72
CA MET A 143 -3.51 -31.26 3.96
C MET A 143 -4.41 -31.57 5.16
N LEU A 144 -4.83 -32.84 5.34
CA LEU A 144 -5.58 -33.26 6.52
C LEU A 144 -4.75 -33.09 7.79
N LYS A 145 -3.46 -33.47 7.76
CA LYS A 145 -2.53 -33.28 8.87
C LYS A 145 -2.37 -31.80 9.20
N LEU A 146 -2.17 -30.95 8.19
CA LEU A 146 -2.08 -29.50 8.38
C LEU A 146 -3.36 -28.94 9.01
N ALA A 147 -4.53 -29.31 8.49
CA ALA A 147 -5.83 -28.87 9.00
C ALA A 147 -6.11 -29.36 10.44
N SER A 148 -5.54 -30.49 10.87
CA SER A 148 -5.73 -31.02 12.22
C SER A 148 -5.10 -30.15 13.33
N HIS A 149 -4.23 -29.22 12.97
CA HIS A 149 -3.60 -28.29 13.95
C HIS A 149 -4.47 -27.06 14.28
N VAL A 150 -5.62 -26.89 13.60
CA VAL A 150 -6.50 -25.72 13.80
C VAL A 150 -7.94 -26.17 13.94
N THR A 151 -8.65 -25.58 14.88
CA THR A 151 -10.08 -25.85 15.08
C THR A 151 -10.96 -24.85 14.34
N VAL A 152 -12.19 -25.25 14.01
CA VAL A 152 -13.22 -24.33 13.47
C VAL A 152 -13.43 -23.13 14.42
N ALA A 153 -13.42 -23.38 15.74
CA ALA A 153 -13.58 -22.29 16.72
C ALA A 153 -12.44 -21.24 16.59
N GLN A 154 -11.20 -21.69 16.40
CA GLN A 154 -10.07 -20.77 16.16
C GLN A 154 -10.23 -20.03 14.82
N MET A 155 -10.63 -20.70 13.74
CA MET A 155 -10.89 -20.01 12.45
C MET A 155 -11.97 -18.95 12.58
N MET A 156 -13.00 -19.21 13.40
CA MET A 156 -14.11 -18.28 13.63
C MET A 156 -13.75 -17.10 14.55
N THR A 157 -12.53 -17.03 15.10
CA THR A 157 -12.04 -15.82 15.79
C THR A 157 -11.58 -14.74 14.85
N ARG A 158 -11.44 -15.04 13.55
CA ARG A 158 -11.12 -14.01 12.55
C ARG A 158 -12.32 -13.07 12.37
N ASP A 159 -12.04 -11.77 12.36
CA ASP A 159 -13.09 -10.73 12.28
C ASP A 159 -13.97 -10.89 11.03
N ASP A 160 -13.38 -11.23 9.88
CA ASP A 160 -14.11 -11.41 8.62
C ASP A 160 -15.04 -12.64 8.67
N PHE A 161 -14.57 -13.78 9.17
CA PHE A 161 -15.41 -14.97 9.32
C PHE A 161 -16.48 -14.79 10.39
N ALA A 162 -16.12 -14.25 11.56
CA ALA A 162 -17.08 -13.97 12.63
C ALA A 162 -18.20 -13.05 12.14
N LYS A 163 -17.86 -11.98 11.45
CA LYS A 163 -18.81 -11.02 10.90
C LYS A 163 -19.71 -11.66 9.85
N ARG A 164 -19.14 -12.36 8.85
CA ARG A 164 -19.93 -13.03 7.81
C ARG A 164 -20.86 -14.08 8.38
N TYR A 165 -20.41 -14.84 9.36
CA TYR A 165 -21.22 -15.84 10.04
C TYR A 165 -22.39 -15.20 10.79
N SER A 166 -22.15 -14.13 11.56
CA SER A 166 -23.21 -13.41 12.29
C SER A 166 -24.23 -12.75 11.36
N GLU A 167 -23.80 -12.34 10.16
CA GLU A 167 -24.67 -11.76 9.13
C GLU A 167 -25.39 -12.82 8.26
N GLY A 168 -25.17 -14.11 8.52
CA GLY A 168 -25.75 -15.20 7.72
C GLY A 168 -25.18 -15.28 6.30
N LYS A 169 -24.01 -14.67 6.04
CA LYS A 169 -23.34 -14.72 4.74
C LYS A 169 -22.58 -16.05 4.57
N PRO A 170 -22.54 -16.62 3.37
CA PRO A 170 -21.86 -17.88 3.14
C PRO A 170 -20.36 -17.77 3.38
N ILE A 171 -19.77 -18.83 3.98
CA ILE A 171 -18.34 -19.05 4.11
C ILE A 171 -18.06 -20.38 3.46
N ALA A 172 -17.29 -20.42 2.38
CA ALA A 172 -16.95 -21.66 1.71
C ALA A 172 -15.79 -22.36 2.44
N ILE A 173 -15.84 -23.71 2.50
CA ILE A 173 -14.83 -24.50 3.23
C ILE A 173 -13.41 -24.24 2.73
N HIS A 174 -13.21 -24.01 1.41
CA HIS A 174 -11.88 -23.73 0.86
C HIS A 174 -11.26 -22.44 1.42
N GLU A 175 -12.08 -21.48 1.87
CA GLU A 175 -11.57 -20.23 2.48
C GLU A 175 -10.82 -20.49 3.79
N PHE A 176 -11.14 -21.58 4.52
CA PHE A 176 -10.40 -21.98 5.71
C PHE A 176 -9.00 -22.53 5.39
N PHE A 177 -8.75 -22.95 4.15
CA PHE A 177 -7.42 -23.40 3.74
C PHE A 177 -6.45 -22.25 3.49
N TYR A 178 -6.94 -21.06 3.14
CA TYR A 178 -6.06 -19.93 2.88
C TYR A 178 -5.09 -19.63 4.05
N PRO A 179 -5.58 -19.43 5.29
CA PRO A 179 -4.69 -19.20 6.45
C PRO A 179 -3.71 -20.36 6.68
N LEU A 180 -4.14 -21.60 6.45
CA LEU A 180 -3.29 -22.78 6.60
C LEU A 180 -2.17 -22.83 5.56
N MET A 181 -2.47 -22.45 4.31
CA MET A 181 -1.49 -22.37 3.22
C MET A 181 -0.44 -21.31 3.51
N GLN A 182 -0.86 -20.10 3.94
CA GLN A 182 0.05 -19.04 4.34
C GLN A 182 0.90 -19.42 5.55
N ALA A 183 0.33 -20.14 6.52
CA ALA A 183 1.03 -20.63 7.69
C ALA A 183 2.07 -21.69 7.32
N TYR A 184 1.76 -22.57 6.38
CA TYR A 184 2.69 -23.58 5.88
C TYR A 184 3.86 -22.94 5.11
N ASP A 185 3.63 -21.84 4.38
CA ASP A 185 4.70 -21.08 3.74
C ASP A 185 5.79 -20.67 4.76
N SER A 186 5.40 -20.26 5.96
CA SER A 186 6.34 -19.86 7.01
C SER A 186 7.20 -21.04 7.50
N TYR A 187 6.62 -22.23 7.55
CA TYR A 187 7.36 -23.47 7.87
C TYR A 187 8.32 -23.83 6.74
N GLU A 188 7.84 -23.84 5.50
CA GLU A 188 8.61 -24.29 4.34
C GLU A 188 9.87 -23.44 4.12
N ILE A 189 9.76 -22.12 4.24
CA ILE A 189 10.91 -21.23 4.05
C ILE A 189 11.74 -21.03 5.32
N ASP A 190 11.44 -21.67 6.44
CA ASP A 190 12.10 -21.46 7.73
C ASP A 190 12.10 -19.98 8.16
N ALA A 191 10.94 -19.29 8.06
CA ALA A 191 10.82 -17.87 8.36
C ALA A 191 11.18 -17.54 9.83
N ASP A 192 12.02 -16.53 10.06
CA ASP A 192 12.34 -16.03 11.40
C ASP A 192 11.47 -14.85 11.81
N ILE A 193 11.03 -14.05 10.84
CA ILE A 193 10.10 -12.93 11.02
C ILE A 193 9.14 -12.92 9.84
N GLU A 194 7.84 -12.74 10.11
CA GLU A 194 6.83 -12.52 9.07
C GLU A 194 6.20 -11.15 9.22
N PHE A 195 6.16 -10.41 8.11
CA PHE A 195 5.49 -9.12 8.02
C PHE A 195 4.07 -9.24 7.48
N GLY A 196 3.18 -8.38 7.98
CA GLY A 196 1.83 -8.20 7.45
C GLY A 196 1.22 -6.87 7.85
N GLY A 197 0.09 -6.53 7.26
CA GLY A 197 -0.80 -5.51 7.81
C GLY A 197 -1.51 -6.03 9.06
N THR A 198 -2.11 -5.14 9.84
CA THR A 198 -2.90 -5.54 11.04
C THR A 198 -4.06 -6.48 10.69
N ASP A 199 -4.56 -6.45 9.45
CA ASP A 199 -5.56 -7.38 8.93
C ASP A 199 -5.03 -8.81 8.71
N GLN A 200 -3.71 -9.02 8.72
CA GLN A 200 -3.04 -10.33 8.58
C GLN A 200 -2.68 -10.98 9.93
N ARG A 201 -3.07 -10.36 11.07
CA ARG A 201 -2.73 -10.85 12.42
C ARG A 201 -2.99 -12.34 12.61
N PHE A 202 -4.18 -12.79 12.27
CA PHE A 202 -4.55 -14.21 12.44
C PHE A 202 -3.64 -15.12 11.61
N ASN A 203 -3.48 -14.83 10.33
CA ASN A 203 -2.73 -15.66 9.39
C ASN A 203 -1.25 -15.76 9.80
N THR A 204 -0.63 -14.64 10.17
CA THR A 204 0.79 -14.59 10.55
C THR A 204 1.06 -15.28 11.90
N LEU A 205 0.14 -15.14 12.88
CA LEU A 205 0.23 -15.88 14.14
C LEU A 205 0.02 -17.39 13.93
N LEU A 206 -0.90 -17.78 13.04
CA LEU A 206 -1.07 -19.18 12.68
C LEU A 206 0.20 -19.77 12.08
N GLY A 207 0.98 -18.99 11.31
CA GLY A 207 2.29 -19.40 10.81
C GLY A 207 3.23 -19.80 11.93
N ARG A 208 3.25 -19.07 13.03
CA ARG A 208 4.01 -19.38 14.23
C ARG A 208 3.53 -20.68 14.89
N ASP A 209 2.23 -20.88 14.98
CA ASP A 209 1.62 -22.09 15.59
C ASP A 209 1.96 -23.33 14.75
N ILE A 210 1.88 -23.25 13.45
CA ILE A 210 2.24 -24.35 12.54
C ILE A 210 3.72 -24.65 12.61
N GLN A 211 4.60 -23.65 12.62
CA GLN A 211 6.04 -23.89 12.83
C GLN A 211 6.30 -24.65 14.13
N THR A 212 5.61 -24.29 15.22
CA THR A 212 5.72 -24.96 16.53
C THR A 212 5.23 -26.41 16.46
N ALA A 213 4.06 -26.63 15.82
CA ALA A 213 3.48 -27.96 15.64
C ALA A 213 4.36 -28.90 14.79
N TYR A 214 5.11 -28.33 13.84
CA TYR A 214 6.08 -29.04 13.01
C TYR A 214 7.49 -29.12 13.64
N GLY A 215 7.62 -28.74 14.93
CA GLY A 215 8.82 -28.97 15.74
C GLY A 215 9.86 -27.85 15.72
N ARG A 216 9.53 -26.68 15.18
CA ARG A 216 10.47 -25.54 15.22
C ARG A 216 10.61 -25.01 16.65
N LYS A 217 11.84 -25.03 17.17
CA LYS A 217 12.14 -24.62 18.54
C LYS A 217 11.97 -23.11 18.78
N TYR A 218 12.32 -22.31 17.77
CA TYR A 218 12.24 -20.84 17.83
C TYR A 218 11.36 -20.36 16.65
N PRO A 219 10.04 -20.38 16.80
CA PRO A 219 9.15 -19.96 15.71
C PRO A 219 9.29 -18.47 15.42
N GLN A 220 8.78 -18.08 14.27
CA GLN A 220 8.88 -16.70 13.77
C GLN A 220 8.30 -15.66 14.73
N LEU A 221 8.85 -14.45 14.69
CA LEU A 221 8.14 -13.25 15.17
C LEU A 221 7.18 -12.77 14.10
N VAL A 222 6.14 -12.10 14.53
CA VAL A 222 5.16 -11.44 13.66
C VAL A 222 5.31 -9.94 13.84
N MET A 223 5.48 -9.22 12.75
CA MET A 223 5.55 -7.76 12.73
C MET A 223 4.40 -7.20 11.91
N LEU A 224 3.44 -6.56 12.60
CA LEU A 224 2.24 -6.01 11.98
C LEU A 224 2.33 -4.50 11.87
N LEU A 225 2.04 -3.99 10.68
CA LEU A 225 2.01 -2.57 10.39
C LEU A 225 0.57 -2.08 10.24
N PRO A 226 0.27 -0.86 10.69
CA PRO A 226 -1.04 -0.28 10.47
C PRO A 226 -1.33 -0.15 8.99
N LEU A 227 -2.59 -0.31 8.62
CA LEU A 227 -3.04 -0.05 7.26
C LEU A 227 -2.99 1.45 6.99
N LEU A 228 -2.50 1.83 5.81
CA LEU A 228 -2.47 3.23 5.38
C LEU A 228 -3.81 3.59 4.72
N GLU A 229 -4.45 4.65 5.20
CA GLU A 229 -5.64 5.19 4.59
C GLU A 229 -5.33 5.90 3.26
N GLY A 230 -6.32 5.91 2.36
CA GLY A 230 -6.26 6.69 1.13
C GLY A 230 -6.37 8.21 1.37
N THR A 231 -6.42 8.99 0.29
CA THR A 231 -6.51 10.45 0.37
C THR A 231 -7.85 10.95 0.92
N ASP A 232 -8.84 10.07 1.11
CA ASP A 232 -10.10 10.36 1.80
C ASP A 232 -9.96 10.36 3.34
N GLY A 233 -8.89 9.78 3.87
CA GLY A 233 -8.60 9.70 5.30
C GLY A 233 -9.46 8.71 6.08
N VAL A 234 -10.23 7.85 5.43
CA VAL A 234 -11.19 6.95 6.07
C VAL A 234 -10.96 5.50 5.68
N VAL A 235 -10.91 5.23 4.38
CA VAL A 235 -10.79 3.87 3.86
C VAL A 235 -9.34 3.53 3.63
N LYS A 236 -8.93 2.29 3.97
CA LYS A 236 -7.58 1.83 3.64
C LYS A 236 -7.29 2.05 2.15
N MET A 237 -6.09 2.53 1.84
CA MET A 237 -5.66 2.75 0.47
C MET A 237 -5.85 1.48 -0.35
N SER A 238 -6.57 1.59 -1.43
CA SER A 238 -6.91 0.44 -2.28
C SER A 238 -7.17 0.90 -3.71
N LYS A 239 -6.76 0.13 -4.68
CA LYS A 239 -7.07 0.33 -6.09
C LYS A 239 -8.54 0.16 -6.46
N SER A 240 -9.33 -0.37 -5.55
CA SER A 240 -10.78 -0.39 -5.71
C SER A 240 -11.38 1.03 -5.67
N TYR A 241 -10.62 1.98 -5.12
CA TYR A 241 -10.94 3.41 -5.04
C TYR A 241 -9.79 4.22 -5.63
N PRO A 242 -9.65 4.25 -6.98
CA PRO A 242 -8.51 4.87 -7.66
C PRO A 242 -8.34 6.36 -7.32
N GLU A 243 -9.45 7.06 -7.07
CA GLU A 243 -9.49 8.47 -6.70
C GLU A 243 -8.83 8.77 -5.34
N HIS A 244 -8.75 7.78 -4.45
CA HIS A 244 -8.13 7.87 -3.13
C HIS A 244 -6.82 7.10 -3.02
N CYS A 245 -6.34 6.56 -4.14
CA CYS A 245 -5.16 5.72 -4.21
C CYS A 245 -3.96 6.49 -4.78
N ILE A 246 -2.82 6.44 -4.08
CA ILE A 246 -1.54 6.98 -4.57
C ILE A 246 -0.72 5.79 -5.08
N SER A 247 -0.66 5.67 -6.42
CA SER A 247 0.03 4.56 -7.08
C SER A 247 1.53 4.83 -7.22
N LEU A 248 2.36 3.78 -7.21
CA LEU A 248 3.79 3.88 -7.55
C LEU A 248 4.02 4.18 -9.05
N THR A 249 2.96 4.07 -9.86
CA THR A 249 2.96 4.38 -11.29
C THR A 249 2.38 5.77 -11.59
N ASP A 250 1.91 6.53 -10.58
CA ASP A 250 1.53 7.92 -10.76
C ASP A 250 2.75 8.74 -11.23
N ASN A 251 2.56 9.71 -12.10
CA ASN A 251 3.62 10.67 -12.41
C ASN A 251 3.89 11.61 -11.23
N ALA A 252 5.01 12.33 -11.26
CA ALA A 252 5.46 13.18 -10.14
C ALA A 252 4.41 14.22 -9.71
N ASN A 253 3.75 14.87 -10.67
CA ASN A 253 2.73 15.89 -10.37
C ASN A 253 1.49 15.29 -9.72
N ASP A 254 1.04 14.13 -10.21
CA ASP A 254 -0.12 13.43 -9.66
C ASP A 254 0.18 12.90 -8.25
N MET A 255 1.35 12.27 -8.05
CA MET A 255 1.77 11.79 -6.74
C MET A 255 1.84 12.94 -5.74
N PHE A 256 2.53 14.03 -6.09
CA PHE A 256 2.66 15.22 -5.25
C PHE A 256 1.28 15.79 -4.89
N GLY A 257 0.42 16.00 -5.89
CA GLY A 257 -0.93 16.54 -5.70
C GLY A 257 -1.83 15.66 -4.83
N LYS A 258 -1.71 14.33 -4.96
CA LYS A 258 -2.46 13.38 -4.13
C LYS A 258 -1.98 13.41 -2.68
N VAL A 259 -0.66 13.46 -2.42
CA VAL A 259 -0.12 13.62 -1.06
C VAL A 259 -0.56 14.94 -0.45
N MET A 260 -0.56 16.04 -1.21
CA MET A 260 -1.07 17.33 -0.74
C MET A 260 -2.57 17.32 -0.39
N SER A 261 -3.34 16.37 -0.94
CA SER A 261 -4.79 16.28 -0.72
C SER A 261 -5.20 15.46 0.50
N ILE A 262 -4.27 14.79 1.21
CA ILE A 262 -4.62 14.04 2.42
C ILE A 262 -5.19 14.95 3.51
N PRO A 263 -6.09 14.46 4.37
CA PRO A 263 -6.52 15.19 5.57
C PRO A 263 -5.35 15.51 6.51
N ASP A 264 -5.45 16.60 7.26
CA ASP A 264 -4.40 17.01 8.20
C ASP A 264 -4.16 15.97 9.29
N THR A 265 -5.19 15.23 9.66
CA THR A 265 -5.14 14.13 10.63
C THR A 265 -4.23 12.96 10.20
N LEU A 266 -3.92 12.83 8.91
CA LEU A 266 -3.04 11.80 8.40
C LEU A 266 -1.58 12.23 8.24
N ILE A 267 -1.25 13.50 8.42
CA ILE A 267 0.11 14.04 8.19
C ILE A 267 1.14 13.23 8.98
N LEU A 268 0.97 13.13 10.30
CA LEU A 268 1.91 12.43 11.17
C LEU A 268 2.06 10.96 10.75
N LYS A 269 0.94 10.27 10.54
CA LYS A 269 0.94 8.86 10.13
C LYS A 269 1.69 8.62 8.80
N TYR A 270 1.52 9.50 7.83
CA TYR A 270 2.24 9.42 6.56
C TYR A 270 3.74 9.68 6.74
N TYR A 271 4.12 10.63 7.60
CA TYR A 271 5.54 10.83 7.95
C TYR A 271 6.15 9.58 8.59
N GLU A 272 5.47 9.00 9.56
CA GLU A 272 5.94 7.80 10.28
C GLU A 272 6.10 6.57 9.37
N LEU A 273 5.16 6.37 8.45
CA LEU A 273 5.07 5.14 7.66
C LEU A 273 5.77 5.24 6.30
N LEU A 274 5.90 6.44 5.73
CA LEU A 274 6.35 6.64 4.36
C LEU A 274 7.65 7.45 4.23
N THR A 275 8.32 7.80 5.35
CA THR A 275 9.60 8.51 5.29
C THR A 275 10.68 7.79 6.11
N ASP A 276 11.94 8.05 5.77
CA ASP A 276 13.10 7.55 6.52
C ASP A 276 13.59 8.54 7.59
N LEU A 277 12.75 9.51 7.98
CA LEU A 277 13.10 10.49 9.00
C LEU A 277 13.37 9.82 10.34
N GLU A 278 14.39 10.32 11.05
CA GLU A 278 14.73 9.85 12.37
C GLU A 278 13.65 10.23 13.40
N ASN A 279 13.65 9.53 14.55
CA ASN A 279 12.62 9.69 15.58
C ASN A 279 12.48 11.13 16.07
N ASP A 280 13.58 11.89 16.18
CA ASP A 280 13.57 13.28 16.62
C ASP A 280 12.87 14.21 15.59
N GLU A 281 13.04 13.94 14.30
CA GLU A 281 12.35 14.69 13.25
C GLU A 281 10.85 14.39 13.21
N ILE A 282 10.47 13.11 13.38
CA ILE A 282 9.06 12.69 13.49
C ILE A 282 8.42 13.33 14.73
N LYS A 283 9.14 13.31 15.88
CA LYS A 283 8.67 13.97 17.10
C LYS A 283 8.46 15.47 16.89
N LYS A 284 9.37 16.13 16.17
CA LYS A 284 9.20 17.55 15.84
C LYS A 284 7.95 17.77 15.00
N VAL A 285 7.67 16.96 14.00
CA VAL A 285 6.42 17.04 13.21
C VAL A 285 5.19 16.87 14.09
N HIS A 286 5.22 15.92 15.03
CA HIS A 286 4.15 15.72 16.01
C HIS A 286 3.94 16.96 16.88
N ASP A 287 5.01 17.49 17.48
CA ASP A 287 4.96 18.66 18.36
C ASP A 287 4.48 19.93 17.60
N ASP A 288 4.92 20.09 16.35
CA ASP A 288 4.48 21.20 15.47
C ASP A 288 2.97 21.12 15.16
N LEU A 289 2.43 19.90 14.96
CA LEU A 289 0.99 19.69 14.73
C LEU A 289 0.17 19.91 16.00
N GLU A 290 0.58 19.36 17.14
CA GLU A 290 -0.16 19.49 18.41
C GLU A 290 -0.21 20.95 18.92
N ASN A 291 0.91 21.67 18.81
CA ASN A 291 1.00 23.04 19.29
C ASN A 291 0.56 24.08 18.25
N ASN A 292 0.11 23.66 17.06
CA ASN A 292 -0.16 24.56 15.92
C ASN A 292 1.02 25.51 15.61
N ALA A 293 2.24 25.02 15.80
CA ALA A 293 3.46 25.81 15.61
C ALA A 293 3.82 26.00 14.12
N CYS A 294 3.29 25.14 13.25
CA CYS A 294 3.50 25.18 11.81
C CYS A 294 2.16 25.02 11.07
N ASN A 295 2.07 25.63 9.88
CA ASN A 295 0.89 25.42 9.03
C ASN A 295 0.87 24.00 8.51
N PRO A 296 -0.22 23.22 8.68
CA PRO A 296 -0.34 21.86 8.13
C PRO A 296 -0.03 21.77 6.62
N ARG A 297 -0.31 22.82 5.86
CA ARG A 297 0.04 22.92 4.44
C ARG A 297 1.56 22.81 4.22
N ASP A 298 2.37 23.42 5.05
CA ASP A 298 3.82 23.42 4.89
C ASP A 298 4.42 22.05 5.25
N LEU A 299 3.86 21.40 6.26
CA LEU A 299 4.19 20.01 6.57
C LEU A 299 3.81 19.08 5.42
N LYS A 300 2.64 19.26 4.80
CA LYS A 300 2.25 18.47 3.61
C LYS A 300 3.15 18.75 2.41
N LEU A 301 3.59 20.00 2.19
CA LEU A 301 4.53 20.32 1.11
C LEU A 301 5.85 19.56 1.29
N ARG A 302 6.41 19.59 2.51
CA ARG A 302 7.62 18.82 2.84
C ARG A 302 7.39 17.32 2.66
N LEU A 303 6.29 16.78 3.13
CA LEU A 303 5.93 15.38 3.01
C LEU A 303 5.78 14.96 1.54
N ALA A 304 5.05 15.74 0.74
CA ALA A 304 4.84 15.47 -0.67
C ALA A 304 6.15 15.50 -1.45
N HIS A 305 7.05 16.45 -1.10
CA HIS A 305 8.38 16.49 -1.70
C HIS A 305 9.18 15.23 -1.38
N ILE A 306 9.27 14.83 -0.09
CA ILE A 306 10.01 13.62 0.35
C ILE A 306 9.50 12.37 -0.37
N ILE A 307 8.18 12.18 -0.39
CA ILE A 307 7.58 11.01 -1.04
C ILE A 307 7.82 11.03 -2.55
N THR A 308 7.61 12.18 -3.21
CA THR A 308 7.81 12.29 -4.65
C THR A 308 9.28 12.10 -5.03
N GLU A 309 10.22 12.61 -4.23
CA GLU A 309 11.66 12.45 -4.43
C GLU A 309 12.08 10.97 -4.40
N GLU A 310 11.50 10.17 -3.51
CA GLU A 310 11.82 8.74 -3.40
C GLU A 310 11.50 7.97 -4.71
N TYR A 311 10.42 8.32 -5.40
CA TYR A 311 9.95 7.58 -6.58
C TYR A 311 10.31 8.23 -7.92
N HIS A 312 10.57 9.53 -7.95
CA HIS A 312 10.81 10.31 -9.17
C HIS A 312 12.12 11.09 -9.17
N GLY A 313 12.92 10.96 -8.09
CA GLY A 313 14.16 11.70 -7.91
C GLY A 313 13.92 13.17 -7.55
N LYS A 314 15.01 13.84 -7.16
CA LYS A 314 14.96 15.23 -6.69
C LYS A 314 14.40 16.20 -7.74
N ASP A 315 14.87 16.12 -8.98
CA ASP A 315 14.40 17.01 -10.06
C ASP A 315 12.89 16.84 -10.33
N GLY A 316 12.39 15.61 -10.22
CA GLY A 316 10.96 15.31 -10.36
C GLY A 316 10.13 15.93 -9.23
N ALA A 317 10.62 15.83 -7.99
CA ALA A 317 9.97 16.41 -6.82
C ALA A 317 9.98 17.94 -6.84
N ASP A 318 11.12 18.57 -7.18
CA ASP A 318 11.26 20.02 -7.26
C ASP A 318 10.27 20.59 -8.30
N LYS A 319 10.23 20.01 -9.52
CA LYS A 319 9.28 20.43 -10.57
C LYS A 319 7.83 20.24 -10.17
N ALA A 320 7.50 19.11 -9.53
CA ALA A 320 6.14 18.85 -9.07
C ALA A 320 5.71 19.85 -7.99
N GLN A 321 6.61 20.21 -7.08
CA GLN A 321 6.36 21.22 -6.06
C GLN A 321 6.15 22.61 -6.67
N GLU A 322 7.01 23.03 -7.61
CA GLU A 322 6.85 24.31 -8.32
C GLU A 322 5.52 24.37 -9.07
N ALA A 323 5.19 23.32 -9.83
CA ALA A 323 3.91 23.23 -10.53
C ALA A 323 2.72 23.32 -9.58
N PHE A 324 2.77 22.63 -8.44
CA PHE A 324 1.71 22.66 -7.43
C PHE A 324 1.56 24.07 -6.82
N ILE A 325 2.67 24.72 -6.44
CA ILE A 325 2.67 26.07 -5.89
C ILE A 325 2.10 27.07 -6.91
N ASN A 326 2.51 26.98 -8.18
CA ASN A 326 2.01 27.86 -9.23
C ASN A 326 0.50 27.71 -9.45
N VAL A 327 -0.01 26.48 -9.49
CA VAL A 327 -1.45 26.21 -9.64
C VAL A 327 -2.28 26.70 -8.44
N VAL A 328 -1.80 26.47 -7.22
CA VAL A 328 -2.58 26.75 -6.00
C VAL A 328 -2.38 28.20 -5.51
N SER A 329 -1.16 28.73 -5.56
CA SER A 329 -0.83 30.07 -5.02
C SER A 329 -1.18 31.20 -5.99
N ASN A 330 -0.97 30.98 -7.27
CA ASN A 330 -1.18 32.00 -8.29
C ASN A 330 -2.56 31.92 -8.96
N LYS A 331 -3.43 30.96 -8.56
CA LYS A 331 -4.65 30.60 -9.32
C LYS A 331 -4.33 30.34 -10.80
N GLY A 332 -3.08 30.01 -11.11
CA GLY A 332 -2.56 29.84 -12.45
C GLY A 332 -2.96 28.52 -13.09
N ILE A 333 -2.95 28.54 -14.39
CA ILE A 333 -3.09 27.37 -15.25
C ILE A 333 -1.70 26.73 -15.30
N PRO A 334 -1.56 25.39 -15.15
CA PRO A 334 -0.27 24.71 -15.33
C PRO A 334 0.32 25.03 -16.71
N GLU A 335 1.64 25.20 -16.80
CA GLU A 335 2.30 25.50 -18.09
C GLU A 335 2.21 24.33 -19.09
N ASP A 336 2.19 23.10 -18.59
CA ASP A 336 2.14 21.87 -19.40
C ASP A 336 0.74 21.24 -19.30
N ILE A 337 -0.23 21.78 -20.03
CA ILE A 337 -1.58 21.24 -20.16
C ILE A 337 -1.78 20.65 -21.57
N PRO A 338 -2.49 19.50 -21.68
CA PRO A 338 -2.77 18.89 -22.97
C PRO A 338 -3.51 19.85 -23.90
N GLU A 339 -3.05 19.94 -25.14
CA GLU A 339 -3.73 20.70 -26.20
C GLU A 339 -4.81 19.83 -26.84
N TYR A 340 -5.97 20.40 -27.01
CA TYR A 340 -7.11 19.80 -27.73
C TYR A 340 -7.45 20.65 -28.95
N LYS A 341 -7.39 20.05 -30.14
CA LYS A 341 -7.72 20.74 -31.38
C LYS A 341 -9.21 20.72 -31.65
N LEU A 342 -9.84 21.90 -31.54
CA LEU A 342 -11.25 22.10 -31.83
C LEU A 342 -11.45 22.30 -33.32
N VAL A 343 -12.10 21.35 -33.98
CA VAL A 343 -12.37 21.43 -35.46
C VAL A 343 -13.61 22.24 -35.73
N GLU A 344 -14.63 22.07 -34.89
CA GLU A 344 -15.92 22.79 -34.96
C GLU A 344 -16.47 23.03 -33.56
N SER A 345 -17.54 23.83 -33.40
CA SER A 345 -18.14 24.06 -32.08
C SER A 345 -18.59 22.74 -31.46
N GLN A 346 -18.23 22.52 -30.21
CA GLN A 346 -18.45 21.25 -29.51
C GLN A 346 -19.11 21.46 -28.14
N ASN A 347 -20.05 20.55 -27.79
CA ASN A 347 -20.67 20.58 -26.48
C ASN A 347 -19.66 20.26 -25.38
N ILE A 348 -19.72 21.03 -24.32
CA ILE A 348 -18.78 20.91 -23.18
C ILE A 348 -18.71 19.48 -22.57
N LEU A 349 -19.83 18.75 -22.52
CA LEU A 349 -19.88 17.39 -22.00
C LEU A 349 -19.12 16.40 -22.91
N ASP A 350 -19.24 16.60 -24.24
CA ASP A 350 -18.54 15.76 -25.21
C ASP A 350 -17.02 16.03 -25.16
N LEU A 351 -16.64 17.30 -25.07
CA LEU A 351 -15.26 17.71 -24.89
C LEU A 351 -14.64 17.13 -23.61
N LEU A 352 -15.35 17.19 -22.47
CA LEU A 352 -14.89 16.61 -21.20
C LEU A 352 -14.73 15.08 -21.27
N LEU A 353 -15.57 14.38 -22.04
CA LEU A 353 -15.46 12.94 -22.27
C LEU A 353 -14.25 12.59 -23.14
N GLU A 354 -14.03 13.31 -24.25
CA GLU A 354 -12.90 13.09 -25.15
C GLU A 354 -11.55 13.33 -24.46
N LEU A 355 -11.48 14.35 -23.62
CA LEU A 355 -10.33 14.64 -22.77
C LEU A 355 -10.18 13.66 -21.59
N LYS A 356 -11.11 12.71 -21.43
CA LYS A 356 -11.16 11.76 -20.30
C LYS A 356 -11.19 12.45 -18.93
N PHE A 357 -11.74 13.66 -18.87
CA PHE A 357 -11.90 14.39 -17.61
C PHE A 357 -13.07 13.87 -16.79
N ILE A 358 -14.05 13.26 -17.46
CA ILE A 358 -15.22 12.58 -16.90
C ILE A 358 -15.38 11.19 -17.53
N GLN A 359 -16.04 10.29 -16.81
CA GLN A 359 -16.31 8.92 -17.29
C GLN A 359 -17.71 8.80 -17.93
N SER A 360 -18.61 9.76 -17.66
CA SER A 360 -19.96 9.77 -18.21
C SER A 360 -20.53 11.20 -18.30
N LYS A 361 -21.48 11.42 -19.21
CA LYS A 361 -22.22 12.69 -19.31
C LYS A 361 -22.98 13.02 -18.02
N GLY A 362 -23.41 12.00 -17.25
CA GLY A 362 -24.07 12.19 -15.96
C GLY A 362 -23.12 12.78 -14.91
N GLU A 363 -21.87 12.33 -14.88
CA GLU A 363 -20.81 12.90 -14.03
C GLU A 363 -20.53 14.35 -14.43
N GLY A 364 -20.39 14.63 -15.72
CA GLY A 364 -20.18 15.99 -16.24
C GLY A 364 -21.30 16.96 -15.84
N LYS A 365 -22.57 16.54 -15.93
CA LYS A 365 -23.70 17.36 -15.49
C LYS A 365 -23.61 17.72 -13.99
N ARG A 366 -23.32 16.74 -13.13
CA ARG A 366 -23.13 17.00 -11.68
C ARG A 366 -21.96 17.93 -11.41
N LEU A 367 -20.85 17.74 -12.14
CA LEU A 367 -19.67 18.60 -12.00
C LEU A 367 -19.94 20.04 -12.39
N ILE A 368 -20.70 20.27 -13.49
CA ILE A 368 -21.13 21.62 -13.93
C ILE A 368 -22.06 22.24 -12.90
N GLN A 369 -23.09 21.51 -12.46
CA GLN A 369 -24.04 21.98 -11.42
C GLN A 369 -23.34 22.35 -10.11
N GLY A 370 -22.28 21.62 -9.74
CA GLY A 370 -21.42 21.92 -8.59
C GLY A 370 -20.44 23.08 -8.82
N GLY A 371 -20.47 23.71 -10.00
CA GLY A 371 -19.54 24.80 -10.36
C GLY A 371 -18.09 24.36 -10.55
N GLY A 372 -17.87 23.06 -10.81
CA GLY A 372 -16.57 22.46 -10.97
C GLY A 372 -15.99 22.56 -12.38
N VAL A 373 -16.71 23.12 -13.37
CA VAL A 373 -16.20 23.33 -14.73
C VAL A 373 -16.07 24.82 -15.00
N LYS A 374 -14.90 25.22 -15.53
CA LYS A 374 -14.64 26.59 -15.96
C LYS A 374 -14.05 26.60 -17.36
N PHE A 375 -14.38 27.61 -18.13
CA PHE A 375 -13.78 27.91 -19.43
C PHE A 375 -13.29 29.35 -19.41
N GLU A 376 -12.01 29.58 -19.71
CA GLU A 376 -11.36 30.90 -19.58
C GLU A 376 -11.52 31.54 -18.18
N GLY A 377 -11.51 30.71 -17.12
CA GLY A 377 -11.68 31.16 -15.74
C GLY A 377 -13.14 31.39 -15.32
N GLU A 378 -14.07 31.47 -16.25
CA GLU A 378 -15.50 31.66 -15.97
C GLU A 378 -16.21 30.31 -15.77
N LYS A 379 -17.13 30.26 -14.78
CA LYS A 379 -17.89 29.05 -14.51
C LYS A 379 -18.84 28.74 -15.66
N VAL A 380 -18.78 27.51 -16.15
CA VAL A 380 -19.79 26.97 -17.09
C VAL A 380 -21.06 26.69 -16.28
N ALA A 381 -22.15 27.42 -16.62
CA ALA A 381 -23.40 27.36 -15.86
C ALA A 381 -24.28 26.18 -16.30
N GLU A 382 -24.24 25.81 -17.56
CA GLU A 382 -25.17 24.83 -18.14
C GLU A 382 -24.47 23.71 -18.93
N PRO A 383 -25.01 22.49 -18.88
CA PRO A 383 -24.49 21.35 -19.63
C PRO A 383 -24.60 21.47 -21.15
N THR A 384 -25.36 22.42 -21.61
CA THR A 384 -25.59 22.75 -23.05
C THR A 384 -24.54 23.72 -23.59
N PHE A 385 -23.60 24.19 -22.77
CA PHE A 385 -22.58 25.15 -23.18
C PHE A 385 -21.78 24.62 -24.38
N LEU A 386 -21.65 25.48 -25.41
CA LEU A 386 -20.84 25.18 -26.58
C LEU A 386 -19.49 25.89 -26.51
N VAL A 387 -18.43 25.13 -26.69
CA VAL A 387 -17.07 25.65 -26.82
C VAL A 387 -16.88 26.02 -28.30
N GLU A 388 -16.79 27.32 -28.59
CA GLU A 388 -16.71 27.86 -29.94
C GLU A 388 -15.41 28.59 -30.26
N LYS A 389 -14.56 28.79 -29.23
CA LYS A 389 -13.31 29.54 -29.33
C LYS A 389 -12.18 28.82 -28.59
N GLU A 390 -10.97 29.25 -28.91
CA GLU A 390 -9.78 28.87 -28.13
C GLU A 390 -9.91 29.31 -26.69
N GLY A 391 -9.31 28.57 -25.79
CA GLY A 391 -9.32 28.91 -24.37
C GLY A 391 -8.89 27.76 -23.47
N VAL A 392 -8.82 28.03 -22.18
CA VAL A 392 -8.43 27.04 -21.19
C VAL A 392 -9.67 26.47 -20.52
N LEU A 393 -9.84 25.16 -20.65
CA LEU A 393 -10.85 24.38 -19.95
C LEU A 393 -10.29 23.85 -18.64
N GLN A 394 -11.00 24.06 -17.55
CA GLN A 394 -10.72 23.48 -16.24
C GLN A 394 -11.89 22.59 -15.80
N ALA A 395 -11.60 21.36 -15.35
CA ALA A 395 -12.56 20.45 -14.74
C ALA A 395 -12.08 20.01 -13.36
N GLY A 396 -12.81 20.41 -12.32
CA GLY A 396 -12.39 20.25 -10.95
C GLY A 396 -11.17 21.13 -10.60
N LYS A 397 -10.39 20.68 -9.62
CA LYS A 397 -9.22 21.46 -9.14
C LYS A 397 -7.92 21.14 -9.90
N ARG A 398 -7.86 20.04 -10.64
CA ARG A 398 -6.59 19.48 -11.15
C ARG A 398 -6.55 19.18 -12.65
N LYS A 399 -7.68 19.15 -13.33
CA LYS A 399 -7.74 18.80 -14.75
C LYS A 399 -7.85 20.05 -15.60
N PHE A 400 -6.89 20.26 -16.49
CA PHE A 400 -6.82 21.41 -17.39
C PHE A 400 -6.52 20.92 -18.81
N ALA A 401 -7.05 21.62 -19.81
CA ALA A 401 -6.71 21.45 -21.21
C ALA A 401 -6.77 22.78 -21.94
N LYS A 402 -5.87 22.98 -22.88
CA LYS A 402 -5.88 24.14 -23.78
C LYS A 402 -6.62 23.76 -25.07
N VAL A 403 -7.73 24.37 -25.29
CA VAL A 403 -8.49 24.24 -26.54
C VAL A 403 -7.88 25.17 -27.57
N VAL A 404 -7.41 24.63 -28.70
CA VAL A 404 -6.81 25.37 -29.84
C VAL A 404 -7.58 25.04 -31.09
N ARG A 405 -7.57 25.94 -32.11
CA ARG A 405 -8.21 25.73 -33.41
C ARG A 405 -7.24 25.22 -34.47
#